data_f5c63af2f78210ba8fd7382dde93b6b1
#
_entry.id   f5c63af2f78210ba8fd7382dde93b6b1
#
_cell.length_a   1.000
_cell.length_b   1.000
_cell.length_c   1.000
_cell.angle_alpha   90.00
_cell.angle_beta   90.00
_cell.angle_gamma   90.00
#
_symmetry.space_group_name_H-M   'P 1'
#
loop_
_entity.id
_entity.type
_entity.pdbx_description
1 polymer ?
#
loop_
_entity_poly.entity_id
_entity_poly.type
_entity_poly.pdbx_seq_one_letter_code
_entity_poly.pdbx_strand_id
1 'polypeptide(L)'
;MELDRRERPESRDARKVSRLPVDFTAKLRERGHSTMDVEVIDLSITGFRIATLFRVRPDQLVWLSIPGLQPLEAVVRWTNNNEHGCEFVQPLHPAVVAHIRQLHPRVDDTKHEFDRF
;
A
#
# COMPACT_ATOMS: atom_id res chain seq x y z
N MET A 1 -6.10 24.37 -11.64
CA MET A 1 -5.74 23.61 -11.50
C MET A 1 -5.44 23.07 -11.38
N GLU A 2 -5.22 23.27 -11.34
CA GLU A 2 -4.60 22.46 -11.28
C GLU A 2 -4.59 21.70 -10.83
N LEU A 3 -4.63 21.89 -10.57
CA LEU A 3 -4.39 20.93 -10.15
C LEU A 3 -4.36 20.14 -10.29
N ASP A 4 -4.03 20.18 -10.71
CA ASP A 4 -3.82 19.22 -10.85
C ASP A 4 -3.25 18.85 -10.83
N ARG A 5 -2.76 19.42 -10.68
CA ARG A 5 -2.06 18.85 -10.69
C ARG A 5 -1.65 18.39 -9.96
N ARG A 6 -1.33 18.76 -9.59
CA ARG A 6 -0.89 18.09 -9.03
C ARG A 6 -1.19 17.08 -8.88
N GLU A 7 -1.52 17.10 -8.91
CA GLU A 7 -1.81 15.99 -8.96
C GLU A 7 -1.64 15.48 -10.12
N ARG A 8 -1.04 16.14 -11.01
CA ARG A 8 -0.86 15.64 -12.12
C ARG A 8 0.34 14.93 -12.34
N PRO A 9 1.48 15.29 -11.88
CA PRO A 9 2.62 14.45 -12.00
C PRO A 9 2.37 13.16 -11.34
N GLU A 10 1.68 13.21 -10.27
CA GLU A 10 1.33 12.08 -9.59
C GLU A 10 0.47 11.19 -10.39
N SER A 11 -0.39 11.71 -11.16
CA SER A 11 -1.23 10.93 -11.99
C SER A 11 -0.45 10.20 -13.03
N ARG A 12 0.55 10.83 -13.55
CA ARG A 12 1.37 10.21 -14.54
C ARG A 12 2.14 9.08 -13.98
N ASP A 13 2.60 9.22 -12.77
CA ASP A 13 3.31 8.18 -12.12
C ASP A 13 2.41 7.00 -11.91
N ALA A 14 1.19 7.23 -11.58
CA ALA A 14 0.26 6.16 -11.36
C ALA A 14 0.02 5.39 -12.63
N ARG A 15 0.10 6.04 -13.76
CA ARG A 15 -0.08 5.32 -15.00
C ARG A 15 1.11 4.46 -15.32
N LYS A 16 2.32 4.89 -14.98
CA LYS A 16 3.48 4.11 -15.21
C LYS A 16 3.60 2.99 -14.21
N VAL A 17 3.21 3.26 -12.98
CA VAL A 17 3.36 2.30 -11.92
C VAL A 17 1.98 2.00 -11.42
N SER A 18 1.35 1.01 -11.99
CA SER A 18 0.00 0.67 -11.61
C SER A 18 -0.14 0.34 -10.17
N ARG A 19 -1.12 0.91 -9.53
CA ARG A 19 -1.51 0.54 -8.22
C ARG A 19 -2.58 -0.49 -8.34
N LEU A 20 -2.35 -1.62 -7.74
CA LEU A 20 -3.26 -2.75 -7.88
C LEU A 20 -3.97 -3.00 -6.58
N PRO A 21 -5.29 -3.11 -6.61
CA PRO A 21 -6.04 -3.34 -5.37
C PRO A 21 -5.73 -4.71 -4.81
N VAL A 22 -5.53 -4.76 -3.53
CA VAL A 22 -5.31 -6.00 -2.81
C VAL A 22 -6.09 -5.90 -1.50
N ASP A 23 -6.13 -6.99 -0.77
CA ASP A 23 -6.87 -6.99 0.48
C ASP A 23 -6.26 -8.04 1.37
N PHE A 24 -5.36 -7.63 2.22
CA PHE A 24 -4.78 -8.55 3.18
C PHE A 24 -4.20 -7.79 4.36
N THR A 25 -4.05 -8.50 5.46
CA THR A 25 -3.47 -7.94 6.68
C THR A 25 -1.98 -8.21 6.71
N ALA A 26 -1.22 -7.21 7.07
CA ALA A 26 0.22 -7.34 7.22
C ALA A 26 0.62 -6.70 8.53
N LYS A 27 1.89 -6.79 8.86
CA LYS A 27 2.43 -6.17 10.07
C LYS A 27 3.26 -4.98 9.67
N LEU A 28 3.05 -3.87 10.35
CA LEU A 28 3.85 -2.67 10.11
C LEU A 28 4.56 -2.29 11.39
N ARG A 29 5.80 -1.88 11.30
CA ARG A 29 6.55 -1.45 12.48
C ARG A 29 7.25 -0.14 12.17
N GLU A 30 7.07 0.85 13.02
CA GLU A 30 7.86 2.06 12.97
C GLU A 30 9.11 1.83 13.79
N ARG A 31 10.16 2.55 13.44
CA ARG A 31 11.41 2.43 14.16
C ARG A 31 11.19 2.67 15.65
N GLY A 32 11.68 1.75 16.46
CA GLY A 32 11.57 1.89 17.90
C GLY A 32 10.22 1.53 18.49
N HIS A 33 9.33 1.01 17.68
CA HIS A 33 7.98 0.67 18.16
C HIS A 33 7.66 -0.77 17.87
N SER A 34 6.61 -1.25 18.49
CA SER A 34 6.13 -2.61 18.25
C SER A 34 5.43 -2.68 16.93
N THR A 35 5.25 -3.89 16.45
CA THR A 35 4.50 -4.09 15.21
C THR A 35 3.02 -3.87 15.46
N MET A 36 2.32 -3.47 14.42
CA MET A 36 0.89 -3.33 14.47
C MET A 36 0.28 -3.98 13.24
N ASP A 37 -0.95 -4.43 13.35
CA ASP A 37 -1.65 -5.00 12.21
C ASP A 37 -2.20 -3.86 11.36
N VAL A 38 -2.00 -3.97 10.07
CA VAL A 38 -2.54 -2.99 9.14
C VAL A 38 -3.17 -3.73 7.97
N GLU A 39 -4.09 -3.08 7.30
CA GLU A 39 -4.70 -3.64 6.13
C GLU A 39 -4.05 -3.02 4.90
N VAL A 40 -3.54 -3.84 4.01
CA VAL A 40 -2.94 -3.34 2.78
C VAL A 40 -4.05 -3.26 1.75
N ILE A 41 -4.27 -2.08 1.20
CA ILE A 41 -5.41 -1.85 0.30
C ILE A 41 -4.97 -1.66 -1.14
N ASP A 42 -3.75 -1.26 -1.39
CA ASP A 42 -3.22 -1.36 -2.74
C ASP A 42 -1.70 -1.43 -2.68
N LEU A 43 -1.12 -1.86 -3.77
CA LEU A 43 0.30 -2.16 -3.83
C LEU A 43 0.80 -1.90 -5.24
N SER A 44 2.01 -1.37 -5.32
CA SER A 44 2.67 -1.16 -6.61
C SER A 44 4.15 -1.45 -6.43
N ILE A 45 4.92 -1.31 -7.48
CA ILE A 45 6.36 -1.55 -7.37
C ILE A 45 7.03 -0.45 -6.55
N THR A 46 6.42 0.72 -6.41
CA THR A 46 7.05 1.81 -5.68
C THR A 46 6.51 2.00 -4.27
N GLY A 47 5.39 1.40 -3.93
CA GLY A 47 4.86 1.63 -2.60
C GLY A 47 3.54 0.94 -2.37
N PHE A 48 2.89 1.32 -1.28
CA PHE A 48 1.64 0.68 -0.89
C PHE A 48 0.80 1.66 -0.10
N ARG A 49 -0.48 1.34 -0.01
CA ARG A 49 -1.40 2.12 0.81
C ARG A 49 -1.99 1.19 1.85
N ILE A 50 -2.08 1.65 3.07
CA ILE A 50 -2.60 0.85 4.16
C ILE A 50 -3.71 1.59 4.87
N ALA A 51 -4.53 0.84 5.56
CA ALA A 51 -5.56 1.38 6.44
C ALA A 51 -5.31 0.82 7.83
N THR A 52 -5.40 1.69 8.83
CA THR A 52 -5.24 1.27 10.21
C THR A 52 -5.84 2.33 11.12
N LEU A 53 -6.30 1.91 12.28
CA LEU A 53 -6.78 2.84 13.29
C LEU A 53 -5.64 3.35 14.16
N PHE A 54 -4.46 2.77 14.05
CA PHE A 54 -3.32 3.22 14.81
C PHE A 54 -2.75 4.46 14.18
N ARG A 55 -2.11 5.29 14.98
CA ARG A 55 -1.53 6.50 14.49
C ARG A 55 -0.23 6.19 13.75
N VAL A 56 -0.13 6.70 12.55
CA VAL A 56 1.06 6.55 11.72
C VAL A 56 1.50 7.95 11.32
N ARG A 57 2.76 8.27 11.53
CA ARG A 57 3.25 9.63 11.30
C ARG A 57 3.93 9.74 9.95
N PRO A 58 3.74 10.86 9.25
CA PRO A 58 4.41 11.05 7.97
C PRO A 58 5.92 11.15 8.16
N ASP A 59 6.62 10.84 7.10
CA ASP A 59 8.09 10.91 7.04
C ASP A 59 8.81 9.93 7.95
N GLN A 60 8.11 8.96 8.49
CA GLN A 60 8.73 7.95 9.34
C GLN A 60 9.13 6.75 8.51
N LEU A 61 10.23 6.14 8.91
CA LEU A 61 10.69 4.91 8.30
C LEU A 61 9.92 3.78 8.93
N VAL A 62 9.37 2.90 8.11
CA VAL A 62 8.60 1.77 8.58
C VAL A 62 9.03 0.51 7.86
N TRP A 63 8.67 -0.63 8.42
CA TRP A 63 8.93 -1.92 7.80
C TRP A 63 7.61 -2.66 7.68
N LEU A 64 7.31 -3.11 6.47
CA LEU A 64 6.10 -3.86 6.21
C LEU A 64 6.46 -5.33 6.10
N SER A 65 5.84 -6.16 6.92
CA SER A 65 6.09 -7.60 6.89
C SER A 65 4.90 -8.28 6.27
N ILE A 66 5.12 -8.87 5.11
CA ILE A 66 4.12 -9.62 4.38
C ILE A 66 4.50 -11.08 4.50
N PRO A 67 3.55 -11.97 4.80
CA PRO A 67 3.91 -13.37 4.97
C PRO A 67 4.65 -13.91 3.75
N GLY A 68 5.73 -14.59 3.99
CA GLY A 68 6.53 -15.18 2.93
C GLY A 68 7.59 -14.28 2.35
N LEU A 69 7.69 -13.04 2.81
CA LEU A 69 8.69 -12.11 2.30
C LEU A 69 9.52 -11.54 3.43
N GLN A 70 10.69 -11.05 3.09
CA GLN A 70 11.49 -10.29 4.04
C GLN A 70 10.80 -8.96 4.30
N PRO A 71 10.99 -8.37 5.47
CA PRO A 71 10.40 -7.07 5.75
C PRO A 71 10.82 -6.04 4.71
N LEU A 72 9.88 -5.22 4.29
CA LEU A 72 10.09 -4.23 3.26
C LEU A 72 10.18 -2.85 3.86
N GLU A 73 11.26 -2.17 3.60
CA GLU A 73 11.51 -0.85 4.16
C GLU A 73 10.81 0.21 3.35
N ALA A 74 10.15 1.13 4.02
CA ALA A 74 9.39 2.16 3.33
C ALA A 74 9.34 3.42 4.17
N VAL A 75 8.94 4.52 3.56
CA VAL A 75 8.77 5.79 4.24
C VAL A 75 7.33 6.23 4.08
N VAL A 76 6.70 6.65 5.15
CA VAL A 76 5.33 7.14 5.10
C VAL A 76 5.34 8.49 4.41
N ARG A 77 4.62 8.62 3.31
CA ARG A 77 4.62 9.85 2.55
C ARG A 77 3.42 10.73 2.83
N TRP A 78 2.29 10.15 3.16
CA TRP A 78 1.11 10.94 3.49
C TRP A 78 0.21 10.14 4.41
N THR A 79 -0.58 10.87 5.19
CA THR A 79 -1.60 10.25 6.03
C THR A 79 -2.88 11.04 5.84
N ASN A 80 -3.99 10.35 5.85
CA ASN A 80 -5.29 10.97 5.68
C ASN A 80 -6.31 10.10 6.40
N ASN A 81 -6.75 10.55 7.55
CA ASN A 81 -7.65 9.78 8.39
C ASN A 81 -6.99 8.43 8.72
N ASN A 82 -7.60 7.35 8.33
CA ASN A 82 -7.07 6.03 8.65
C ASN A 82 -6.26 5.42 7.53
N GLU A 83 -6.00 6.17 6.47
CA GLU A 83 -5.24 5.65 5.34
C GLU A 83 -3.89 6.34 5.25
N HIS A 84 -2.91 5.58 4.82
CA HIS A 84 -1.54 6.08 4.77
C HIS A 84 -0.86 5.55 3.52
N GLY A 85 -0.17 6.44 2.82
CA GLY A 85 0.59 6.04 1.63
C GLY A 85 2.05 5.96 1.98
N CYS A 86 2.69 4.87 1.58
CA CYS A 86 4.08 4.62 1.89
C CYS A 86 4.85 4.31 0.61
N GLU A 87 6.08 4.78 0.56
CA GLU A 87 6.93 4.55 -0.60
C GLU A 87 8.06 3.63 -0.19
N PHE A 88 8.30 2.57 -0.94
CA PHE A 88 9.39 1.65 -0.63
C PHE A 88 10.72 2.38 -0.78
N VAL A 89 11.65 2.09 0.10
CA VAL A 89 13.00 2.61 -0.02
C VAL A 89 13.64 2.08 -1.30
N GLN A 90 13.36 0.81 -1.61
CA GLN A 90 13.80 0.24 -2.86
C GLN A 90 12.61 -0.35 -3.57
N PRO A 91 12.37 0.02 -4.82
CA PRO A 91 11.22 -0.53 -5.54
C PRO A 91 11.25 -2.04 -5.60
N LEU A 92 10.09 -2.64 -5.61
CA LEU A 92 9.97 -4.08 -5.71
C LEU A 92 10.11 -4.52 -7.15
N HIS A 93 10.56 -5.74 -7.34
CA HIS A 93 10.53 -6.32 -8.67
C HIS A 93 9.08 -6.56 -9.06
N PRO A 94 8.72 -6.27 -10.32
CA PRO A 94 7.33 -6.47 -10.75
C PRO A 94 6.80 -7.87 -10.51
N ALA A 95 7.66 -8.88 -10.59
CA ALA A 95 7.22 -10.25 -10.35
C ALA A 95 6.80 -10.46 -8.90
N VAL A 96 7.43 -9.73 -7.97
CA VAL A 96 7.07 -9.83 -6.57
C VAL A 96 5.70 -9.22 -6.34
N VAL A 97 5.45 -8.07 -6.95
CA VAL A 97 4.17 -7.42 -6.84
C VAL A 97 3.07 -8.30 -7.41
N ALA A 98 3.33 -8.89 -8.57
CA ALA A 98 2.36 -9.77 -9.20
C ALA A 98 2.06 -10.98 -8.32
N HIS A 99 3.08 -11.52 -7.69
CA HIS A 99 2.91 -12.67 -6.82
C HIS A 99 2.06 -12.32 -5.60
N ILE A 100 2.34 -11.19 -4.98
CA ILE A 100 1.57 -10.76 -3.82
C ILE A 100 0.11 -10.53 -4.22
N ARG A 101 -0.10 -9.91 -5.36
CA ARG A 101 -1.43 -9.62 -5.79
C ARG A 101 -2.20 -10.90 -6.11
N GLN A 102 -1.51 -11.87 -6.64
CA GLN A 102 -2.13 -13.15 -6.93
C GLN A 102 -2.58 -13.85 -5.67
N LEU A 103 -1.79 -13.73 -4.61
CA LEU A 103 -2.15 -14.37 -3.35
C LEU A 103 -3.26 -13.62 -2.60
N HIS A 104 -3.36 -12.32 -2.82
CA HIS A 104 -4.26 -11.48 -2.03
C HIS A 104 -5.08 -10.53 -2.89
N PRO A 105 -5.87 -11.04 -3.81
CA PRO A 105 -6.66 -10.14 -4.65
C PRO A 105 -7.77 -9.52 -3.83
N ARG A 106 -8.26 -8.38 -4.29
CA ARG A 106 -9.38 -7.76 -3.62
C ARG A 106 -10.64 -8.50 -4.03
N VAL A 107 -11.08 -9.31 -3.13
CA VAL A 107 -12.21 -10.19 -3.40
C VAL A 107 -13.51 -9.46 -3.46
N ASP A 108 -13.64 -8.41 -2.70
CA ASP A 108 -14.87 -7.69 -2.67
C ASP A 108 -15.27 -7.15 -3.98
N ASP A 109 -14.37 -6.84 -4.84
CA ASP A 109 -14.74 -6.35 -6.13
C ASP A 109 -15.53 -7.39 -6.88
N THR A 110 -15.14 -8.61 -6.76
CA THR A 110 -15.82 -9.67 -7.43
C THR A 110 -17.11 -9.99 -6.77
N LYS A 111 -17.06 -10.12 -5.47
CA LYS A 111 -18.19 -10.44 -4.75
C LYS A 111 -19.28 -9.44 -4.93
N HIS A 112 -18.92 -8.23 -5.01
CA HIS A 112 -19.81 -7.16 -5.18
C HIS A 112 -20.70 -7.36 -6.37
N GLU A 113 -20.21 -7.90 -7.39
CA GLU A 113 -20.97 -8.12 -8.51
C GLU A 113 -21.94 -9.19 -8.36
N PHE A 114 -21.61 -10.19 -7.65
CA PHE A 114 -22.50 -11.24 -7.47
C PHE A 114 -23.64 -10.88 -6.60
N ASP A 115 -23.37 -10.07 -5.61
CA ASP A 115 -24.36 -9.76 -4.65
C ASP A 115 -25.52 -9.05 -5.22
N ARG A 116 -25.37 -8.56 -6.38
CA ARG A 116 -26.44 -7.85 -6.95
C ARG A 116 -27.44 -8.72 -7.60
N PHE A 117 -27.19 -9.90 -7.68
CA PHE A 117 -28.11 -10.76 -8.30
C PHE A 117 -28.96 -11.46 -7.35
#